data_b4142cb564afe0e4fdc2937af4b594ff
#
_entry.id   b4142cb564afe0e4fdc2937af4b594ff
#
_cell.length_a   1.000
_cell.length_b   1.000
_cell.length_c   1.000
_cell.angle_alpha   90.00
_cell.angle_beta   90.00
_cell.angle_gamma   90.00
#
_symmetry.space_group_name_H-M   'P 1'
#
loop_
_entity.id
_entity.type
_entity.pdbx_description
1 polymer ?
#
loop_
_entity_poly.entity_id
_entity_poly.type
_entity_poly.pdbx_seq_one_letter_code
_entity_poly.pdbx_strand_id
1 'polypeptide(L)'
;LVDAAHVAGLGIIMDWVPGHFIKNTDMLAQFDGTPTFEYTDPHRAENVRWGTWNFDLGKAQVQSFLISSAMYWLDHCHLDGLRVDAVSNMLYMDYDAGKENDRNRFGGRDNLEGIAFLKQLNTKVFAKHPDVLMMAEESSAYPKVSAPINTGGLGFNYKWNMGWMNDTLKFFEEDPVYRHSDMNLLTFSFMYMYNEQFVLPFSHDEVVHGKKSLMHKMPGDRYNQFANLRTMYVWQMTFPGKKLLFMGSEWGQFLEWRDWSELEWVDLKDPMNHKMQTFTKTLNHIYTNRPSLWQQDHEPLGTKITMADEPDVMSYIRYGKQKDDFTVVALNFVPVQKDHFRVPVPSLGTYTILLNTENLDFGGTWTKWQATLTARLGDHYGEPAWLDVILPAMGALLIVPKKLQPLPKKLATEHHQRPAA
;
A
#
# COMPACT_ATOMS: atom_id res chain seq x y z
N LEU A 1 18.92 -18.61 -0.26
CA LEU A 1 17.57 -18.06 -0.13
C LEU A 1 17.07 -17.55 -1.49
N VAL A 2 17.76 -16.62 -2.14
CA VAL A 2 17.35 -15.99 -3.41
C VAL A 2 17.13 -17.05 -4.51
N ASP A 3 18.07 -17.96 -4.70
CA ASP A 3 17.96 -19.07 -5.66
C ASP A 3 16.68 -19.91 -5.42
N ALA A 4 16.42 -20.29 -4.17
CA ALA A 4 15.22 -21.05 -3.82
C ALA A 4 13.92 -20.27 -4.08
N ALA A 5 13.93 -18.95 -3.87
CA ALA A 5 12.79 -18.10 -4.17
C ALA A 5 12.55 -18.00 -5.69
N HIS A 6 13.61 -17.83 -6.48
CA HIS A 6 13.52 -17.78 -7.93
C HIS A 6 12.98 -19.09 -8.51
N VAL A 7 13.45 -20.24 -8.01
CA VAL A 7 12.88 -21.55 -8.37
C VAL A 7 11.39 -21.65 -8.06
N ALA A 8 10.94 -20.99 -6.99
CA ALA A 8 9.52 -20.92 -6.65
C ALA A 8 8.75 -19.83 -7.41
N GLY A 9 9.41 -19.07 -8.30
CA GLY A 9 8.80 -17.97 -9.07
C GLY A 9 8.58 -16.69 -8.27
N LEU A 10 9.35 -16.49 -7.18
CA LEU A 10 9.28 -15.33 -6.30
C LEU A 10 10.51 -14.44 -6.49
N GLY A 11 10.29 -13.14 -6.68
CA GLY A 11 11.34 -12.14 -6.63
C GLY A 11 11.71 -11.77 -5.18
N ILE A 12 12.93 -11.34 -4.95
CA ILE A 12 13.45 -10.91 -3.65
C ILE A 12 13.86 -9.44 -3.71
N ILE A 13 13.25 -8.63 -2.87
CA ILE A 13 13.59 -7.23 -2.66
C ILE A 13 14.22 -7.11 -1.27
N MET A 14 15.43 -6.56 -1.20
CA MET A 14 16.12 -6.39 0.05
C MET A 14 15.85 -4.99 0.63
N ASP A 15 15.67 -4.93 1.93
CA ASP A 15 15.67 -3.67 2.68
C ASP A 15 17.11 -3.16 2.82
N TRP A 16 17.40 -1.97 2.30
CA TRP A 16 18.72 -1.38 2.21
C TRP A 16 18.74 0.02 2.83
N VAL A 17 19.66 0.25 3.77
CA VAL A 17 19.72 1.43 4.62
C VAL A 17 20.93 2.32 4.25
N PRO A 18 20.84 3.21 3.26
CA PRO A 18 21.95 4.08 2.88
C PRO A 18 21.96 5.44 3.58
N GLY A 19 20.93 5.79 4.35
CA GLY A 19 20.79 7.10 4.97
C GLY A 19 21.57 7.24 6.26
N HIS A 20 21.69 6.16 7.05
CA HIS A 20 22.30 6.19 8.38
C HIS A 20 22.90 4.84 8.76
N PHE A 21 23.72 4.81 9.83
CA PHE A 21 24.36 3.61 10.35
C PHE A 21 24.61 3.69 11.86
N ILE A 22 24.87 2.54 12.49
CA ILE A 22 25.04 2.44 13.93
C ILE A 22 26.32 3.11 14.43
N LYS A 23 26.32 3.58 15.69
CA LYS A 23 27.45 4.28 16.33
C LYS A 23 28.52 3.34 16.91
N ASN A 24 28.70 2.13 16.37
CA ASN A 24 29.68 1.17 16.85
C ASN A 24 31.10 1.58 16.39
N THR A 25 32.02 1.75 17.32
CA THR A 25 33.41 2.17 17.05
C THR A 25 34.30 1.07 16.46
N ASP A 26 33.82 -0.17 16.45
CA ASP A 26 34.47 -1.32 15.81
C ASP A 26 33.94 -1.61 14.39
N MET A 27 33.12 -0.70 13.85
CA MET A 27 32.53 -0.79 12.51
C MET A 27 32.84 0.47 11.67
N LEU A 28 31.82 1.09 11.08
CA LEU A 28 32.02 2.24 10.19
C LEU A 28 32.21 3.57 10.93
N ALA A 29 31.67 3.69 12.14
CA ALA A 29 31.74 4.93 12.90
C ALA A 29 33.18 5.29 13.23
N GLN A 30 33.64 6.47 12.84
CA GLN A 30 35.05 6.93 13.01
C GLN A 30 36.06 5.86 12.56
N PHE A 31 35.86 5.28 11.40
CA PHE A 31 36.54 4.06 10.91
C PHE A 31 38.06 4.08 11.04
N ASP A 32 38.68 5.23 10.82
CA ASP A 32 40.12 5.46 10.93
C ASP A 32 40.48 6.39 12.11
N GLY A 33 39.55 6.57 13.06
CA GLY A 33 39.67 7.53 14.15
C GLY A 33 39.19 8.94 13.81
N THR A 34 38.67 9.13 12.58
CA THR A 34 38.09 10.39 12.12
C THR A 34 36.71 10.15 11.48
N PRO A 35 35.88 11.19 11.26
CA PRO A 35 34.61 11.07 10.56
C PRO A 35 34.81 10.70 9.09
N THR A 36 35.03 9.41 8.79
CA THR A 36 35.26 8.90 7.42
C THR A 36 34.00 8.79 6.64
N PHE A 37 32.97 8.10 7.16
CA PHE A 37 31.68 7.87 6.49
C PHE A 37 30.61 8.89 6.87
N GLU A 38 30.61 9.36 8.13
CA GLU A 38 29.73 10.38 8.65
C GLU A 38 30.17 11.79 8.28
N TYR A 39 29.29 12.78 8.45
CA TYR A 39 29.62 14.19 8.33
C TYR A 39 30.69 14.60 9.36
N THR A 40 31.60 15.50 8.97
CA THR A 40 32.62 16.06 9.89
C THR A 40 31.98 16.97 10.94
N ASP A 41 30.88 17.67 10.59
CA ASP A 41 30.08 18.44 11.54
C ASP A 41 29.25 17.49 12.39
N PRO A 42 29.48 17.42 13.73
CA PRO A 42 28.71 16.52 14.61
C PRO A 42 27.22 16.75 14.59
N HIS A 43 26.77 18.01 14.41
CA HIS A 43 25.35 18.34 14.32
C HIS A 43 24.68 17.70 13.08
N ARG A 44 25.35 17.69 11.94
CA ARG A 44 24.88 17.01 10.73
C ARG A 44 25.05 15.49 10.82
N ALA A 45 26.11 15.02 11.43
CA ALA A 45 26.43 13.60 11.55
C ALA A 45 25.41 12.87 12.42
N GLU A 46 25.05 13.43 13.57
CA GLU A 46 24.16 12.76 14.51
C GLU A 46 22.72 12.67 14.00
N ASN A 47 22.15 11.47 14.05
CA ASN A 47 20.73 11.26 13.94
C ASN A 47 20.18 11.00 15.35
N VAL A 48 19.60 12.04 15.95
CA VAL A 48 19.11 12.02 17.33
C VAL A 48 17.89 11.10 17.47
N ARG A 49 17.01 11.10 16.45
CA ARG A 49 15.76 10.34 16.46
C ARG A 49 15.99 8.84 16.56
N TRP A 50 17.04 8.34 15.87
CA TRP A 50 17.34 6.90 15.81
C TRP A 50 18.61 6.50 16.56
N GLY A 51 19.33 7.46 17.14
CA GLY A 51 20.58 7.19 17.85
C GLY A 51 21.71 6.69 16.96
N THR A 52 21.74 7.10 15.70
CA THR A 52 22.67 6.63 14.65
C THR A 52 23.52 7.77 14.10
N TRP A 53 24.46 7.47 13.19
CA TRP A 53 25.16 8.45 12.38
C TRP A 53 24.56 8.53 10.97
N ASN A 54 24.41 9.74 10.42
CA ASN A 54 24.09 9.95 9.01
C ASN A 54 25.35 9.81 8.16
N PHE A 55 25.25 9.12 7.03
CA PHE A 55 26.29 9.12 6.00
C PHE A 55 26.46 10.52 5.39
N ASP A 56 27.73 10.93 5.18
CA ASP A 56 28.04 12.17 4.45
C ASP A 56 27.83 11.96 2.94
N LEU A 57 26.60 12.19 2.50
CA LEU A 57 26.21 12.01 1.10
C LEU A 57 26.84 13.06 0.16
N GLY A 58 27.58 14.04 0.69
CA GLY A 58 28.39 14.99 -0.10
C GLY A 58 29.76 14.45 -0.47
N LYS A 59 30.28 13.43 0.24
CA LYS A 59 31.59 12.82 -0.06
C LYS A 59 31.49 11.83 -1.21
N ALA A 60 32.28 12.02 -2.27
CA ALA A 60 32.30 11.12 -3.44
C ALA A 60 32.66 9.68 -3.07
N GLN A 61 33.54 9.50 -2.07
CA GLN A 61 33.98 8.19 -1.56
C GLN A 61 32.80 7.46 -0.87
N VAL A 62 32.01 8.17 -0.08
CA VAL A 62 30.84 7.63 0.59
C VAL A 62 29.75 7.25 -0.42
N GLN A 63 29.50 8.13 -1.41
CA GLN A 63 28.60 7.81 -2.51
C GLN A 63 29.06 6.55 -3.27
N SER A 64 30.37 6.45 -3.59
CA SER A 64 30.93 5.29 -4.25
C SER A 64 30.77 4.02 -3.41
N PHE A 65 31.02 4.08 -2.11
CA PHE A 65 30.81 2.95 -1.19
C PHE A 65 29.36 2.49 -1.19
N LEU A 66 28.40 3.41 -1.03
CA LEU A 66 26.97 3.08 -0.96
C LEU A 66 26.47 2.53 -2.30
N ILE A 67 26.82 3.17 -3.43
CA ILE A 67 26.42 2.68 -4.76
C ILE A 67 27.04 1.30 -5.03
N SER A 68 28.31 1.07 -4.64
CA SER A 68 28.95 -0.23 -4.78
C SER A 68 28.26 -1.30 -3.90
N SER A 69 27.80 -0.94 -2.71
CA SER A 69 26.99 -1.83 -1.86
C SER A 69 25.68 -2.22 -2.56
N ALA A 70 24.93 -1.27 -3.11
CA ALA A 70 23.71 -1.56 -3.83
C ALA A 70 23.98 -2.49 -5.03
N MET A 71 25.01 -2.16 -5.82
CA MET A 71 25.41 -2.97 -6.99
C MET A 71 25.87 -4.37 -6.59
N TYR A 72 26.59 -4.52 -5.46
CA TYR A 72 27.01 -5.83 -4.95
C TYR A 72 25.82 -6.77 -4.72
N TRP A 73 24.78 -6.29 -4.06
CA TRP A 73 23.60 -7.08 -3.78
C TRP A 73 22.84 -7.49 -5.06
N LEU A 74 22.76 -6.59 -6.04
CA LEU A 74 22.11 -6.87 -7.32
C LEU A 74 22.98 -7.81 -8.20
N ASP A 75 24.30 -7.59 -8.25
CA ASP A 75 25.22 -8.34 -9.10
C ASP A 75 25.50 -9.75 -8.58
N HIS A 76 25.79 -9.87 -7.30
CA HIS A 76 26.30 -11.11 -6.72
C HIS A 76 25.22 -11.94 -6.02
N CYS A 77 24.23 -11.29 -5.46
CA CYS A 77 23.11 -11.98 -4.80
C CYS A 77 21.88 -12.11 -5.68
N HIS A 78 21.91 -11.51 -6.89
CA HIS A 78 20.83 -11.57 -7.89
C HIS A 78 19.46 -11.13 -7.33
N LEU A 79 19.47 -10.07 -6.51
CA LEU A 79 18.22 -9.50 -5.98
C LEU A 79 17.43 -8.85 -7.10
N ASP A 80 16.10 -8.91 -7.01
CA ASP A 80 15.16 -8.31 -7.97
C ASP A 80 14.86 -6.83 -7.65
N GLY A 81 15.39 -6.33 -6.53
CA GLY A 81 15.24 -4.93 -6.17
C GLY A 81 15.73 -4.58 -4.78
N LEU A 82 15.67 -3.28 -4.49
CA LEU A 82 16.00 -2.71 -3.19
C LEU A 82 14.85 -1.82 -2.71
N ARG A 83 14.48 -1.96 -1.45
CA ARG A 83 13.71 -0.95 -0.73
C ARG A 83 14.70 -0.06 0.01
N VAL A 84 14.71 1.22 -0.34
CA VAL A 84 15.61 2.22 0.25
C VAL A 84 14.93 2.83 1.46
N ASP A 85 15.53 2.56 2.61
CA ASP A 85 15.05 3.00 3.92
C ASP A 85 15.22 4.50 4.13
N ALA A 86 14.28 5.11 4.84
CA ALA A 86 14.36 6.46 5.40
C ALA A 86 14.76 7.54 4.37
N VAL A 87 14.19 7.49 3.17
CA VAL A 87 14.52 8.45 2.10
C VAL A 87 14.26 9.89 2.54
N SER A 88 13.22 10.16 3.34
CA SER A 88 12.94 11.50 3.87
C SER A 88 14.12 12.09 4.64
N ASN A 89 14.85 11.27 5.40
CA ASN A 89 16.04 11.71 6.14
C ASN A 89 17.18 12.17 5.21
N MET A 90 17.24 11.61 4.01
CA MET A 90 18.22 11.99 2.99
C MET A 90 17.78 13.21 2.16
N LEU A 91 16.48 13.52 2.10
CA LEU A 91 15.93 14.60 1.28
C LEU A 91 15.92 15.94 1.98
N TYR A 92 15.87 15.98 3.32
CA TYR A 92 15.69 17.22 4.05
C TYR A 92 16.80 17.46 5.07
N MET A 93 17.21 18.74 5.18
CA MET A 93 18.17 19.19 6.19
C MET A 93 17.56 19.20 7.60
N ASP A 94 16.25 19.43 7.69
CA ASP A 94 15.47 19.66 8.90
C ASP A 94 14.58 18.47 9.31
N TYR A 95 14.91 17.26 8.85
CA TYR A 95 14.07 16.07 9.12
C TYR A 95 14.23 15.53 10.55
N ASP A 96 15.43 15.56 11.10
CA ASP A 96 15.75 15.00 12.41
C ASP A 96 15.40 15.98 13.56
N ALA A 97 15.25 15.44 14.77
CA ALA A 97 15.03 16.22 15.97
C ALA A 97 16.21 17.18 16.27
N GLY A 98 15.87 18.42 16.60
CA GLY A 98 16.88 19.46 16.86
C GLY A 98 17.45 20.13 15.61
N LYS A 99 16.97 19.76 14.44
CA LYS A 99 17.43 20.33 13.15
C LYS A 99 16.39 21.15 12.42
N GLU A 100 15.30 21.54 13.09
CA GLU A 100 14.13 22.20 12.50
C GLU A 100 14.50 23.53 11.77
N ASN A 101 15.64 24.13 12.11
CA ASN A 101 16.14 25.35 11.51
C ASN A 101 17.28 25.14 10.50
N ASP A 102 17.70 23.89 10.26
CA ASP A 102 18.76 23.60 9.33
C ASP A 102 18.34 23.90 7.90
N ARG A 103 19.23 24.57 7.17
CA ARG A 103 18.97 24.97 5.77
C ARG A 103 20.20 24.71 4.91
N ASN A 104 19.93 24.46 3.64
CA ASN A 104 20.99 24.35 2.64
C ASN A 104 21.60 25.72 2.31
N ARG A 105 22.66 25.73 1.53
CA ARG A 105 23.40 26.95 1.12
C ARG A 105 22.55 28.01 0.39
N PHE A 106 21.35 27.70 -0.02
CA PHE A 106 20.42 28.62 -0.67
C PHE A 106 19.25 29.01 0.25
N GLY A 107 19.27 28.59 1.52
CA GLY A 107 18.25 28.89 2.52
C GLY A 107 17.00 27.95 2.47
N GLY A 108 17.00 26.93 1.59
CA GLY A 108 15.95 25.93 1.49
C GLY A 108 16.16 24.78 2.46
N ARG A 109 15.12 23.98 2.67
CA ARG A 109 15.18 22.77 3.53
C ARG A 109 15.73 21.52 2.82
N ASP A 110 15.85 21.53 1.49
CA ASP A 110 16.27 20.39 0.72
C ASP A 110 17.75 20.03 0.98
N ASN A 111 18.04 18.78 1.23
CA ASN A 111 19.41 18.27 1.26
C ASN A 111 19.87 17.99 -0.18
N LEU A 112 20.53 18.96 -0.77
CA LEU A 112 20.94 18.90 -2.17
C LEU A 112 21.89 17.74 -2.49
N GLU A 113 22.74 17.39 -1.53
CA GLU A 113 23.69 16.28 -1.64
C GLU A 113 22.96 14.94 -1.64
N GLY A 114 22.01 14.77 -0.72
CA GLY A 114 21.16 13.57 -0.65
C GLY A 114 20.31 13.38 -1.91
N ILE A 115 19.68 14.45 -2.40
CA ILE A 115 18.91 14.43 -3.66
C ILE A 115 19.81 14.04 -4.84
N ALA A 116 21.01 14.60 -4.94
CA ALA A 116 21.96 14.27 -5.99
C ALA A 116 22.41 12.81 -5.91
N PHE A 117 22.69 12.30 -4.69
CA PHE A 117 23.03 10.90 -4.45
C PHE A 117 21.93 9.95 -4.89
N LEU A 118 20.67 10.17 -4.49
CA LEU A 118 19.54 9.31 -4.86
C LEU A 118 19.33 9.26 -6.37
N LYS A 119 19.43 10.38 -7.07
CA LYS A 119 19.36 10.44 -8.54
C LYS A 119 20.52 9.66 -9.18
N GLN A 120 21.72 9.80 -8.64
CA GLN A 120 22.90 9.07 -9.13
C GLN A 120 22.76 7.57 -8.89
N LEU A 121 22.32 7.16 -7.70
CA LEU A 121 22.05 5.77 -7.35
C LEU A 121 21.12 5.13 -8.39
N ASN A 122 19.91 5.70 -8.59
CA ASN A 122 18.93 5.16 -9.52
C ASN A 122 19.44 5.15 -10.96
N THR A 123 20.17 6.21 -11.38
CA THR A 123 20.80 6.24 -12.71
C THR A 123 21.78 5.10 -12.90
N LYS A 124 22.65 4.84 -11.91
CA LYS A 124 23.66 3.78 -12.01
C LYS A 124 23.05 2.38 -11.95
N VAL A 125 22.10 2.18 -11.06
CA VAL A 125 21.37 0.91 -10.94
C VAL A 125 20.69 0.57 -12.26
N PHE A 126 19.82 1.44 -12.78
CA PHE A 126 19.06 1.15 -13.99
C PHE A 126 19.90 1.10 -15.28
N ALA A 127 21.07 1.75 -15.30
CA ALA A 127 22.00 1.60 -16.42
C ALA A 127 22.55 0.18 -16.56
N LYS A 128 22.65 -0.57 -15.46
CA LYS A 128 23.18 -1.95 -15.46
C LYS A 128 22.08 -3.00 -15.27
N HIS A 129 21.09 -2.69 -14.46
CA HIS A 129 19.97 -3.55 -14.09
C HIS A 129 18.62 -2.86 -14.39
N PRO A 130 18.21 -2.79 -15.68
CA PRO A 130 17.00 -2.05 -16.06
C PRO A 130 15.69 -2.65 -15.53
N ASP A 131 15.70 -3.94 -15.18
CA ASP A 131 14.50 -4.70 -14.80
C ASP A 131 14.31 -4.83 -13.28
N VAL A 132 15.25 -4.31 -12.46
CA VAL A 132 15.11 -4.37 -10.99
C VAL A 132 14.15 -3.30 -10.48
N LEU A 133 13.65 -3.51 -9.27
CA LEU A 133 12.75 -2.58 -8.59
C LEU A 133 13.50 -1.74 -7.55
N MET A 134 13.42 -0.42 -7.68
CA MET A 134 13.91 0.53 -6.69
C MET A 134 12.71 1.19 -6.01
N MET A 135 12.53 0.92 -4.72
CA MET A 135 11.39 1.41 -3.92
C MET A 135 11.88 2.37 -2.84
N ALA A 136 11.22 3.52 -2.69
CA ALA A 136 11.53 4.48 -1.65
C ALA A 136 10.57 4.33 -0.46
N GLU A 137 11.12 4.14 0.74
CA GLU A 137 10.38 4.47 1.95
C GLU A 137 10.53 5.97 2.19
N GLU A 138 9.51 6.73 1.79
CA GLU A 138 9.51 8.17 1.85
C GLU A 138 8.18 8.65 2.45
N SER A 139 8.23 9.20 3.67
CA SER A 139 7.08 9.50 4.50
C SER A 139 6.58 10.95 4.40
N SER A 140 7.24 11.77 3.59
CA SER A 140 6.88 13.18 3.42
C SER A 140 6.08 13.45 2.14
N ALA A 141 5.71 14.71 1.93
CA ALA A 141 5.09 15.17 0.70
C ALA A 141 6.11 15.58 -0.40
N TYR A 142 7.35 15.04 -0.36
CA TYR A 142 8.34 15.30 -1.41
C TYR A 142 7.81 14.85 -2.78
N PRO A 143 7.78 15.73 -3.80
CA PRO A 143 7.13 15.41 -5.05
C PRO A 143 8.04 14.62 -6.01
N LYS A 144 7.43 13.87 -6.91
CA LYS A 144 8.13 13.20 -8.02
C LYS A 144 9.18 12.17 -7.58
N VAL A 145 8.96 11.49 -6.47
CA VAL A 145 9.84 10.41 -5.99
C VAL A 145 9.92 9.29 -7.03
N SER A 146 8.78 8.87 -7.58
CA SER A 146 8.68 7.81 -8.59
C SER A 146 8.65 8.32 -10.03
N ALA A 147 8.86 9.63 -10.26
CA ALA A 147 8.95 10.16 -11.60
C ALA A 147 10.38 10.04 -12.18
N PRO A 148 10.52 9.95 -13.52
CA PRO A 148 11.80 9.90 -14.18
C PRO A 148 12.71 11.09 -13.87
N ILE A 149 14.02 10.86 -13.79
CA ILE A 149 15.02 11.89 -13.45
C ILE A 149 15.02 13.05 -14.45
N ASN A 150 14.84 12.76 -15.74
CA ASN A 150 14.77 13.78 -16.79
C ASN A 150 13.55 14.71 -16.70
N THR A 151 12.53 14.34 -15.92
CA THR A 151 11.36 15.18 -15.61
C THR A 151 11.47 15.88 -14.25
N GLY A 152 12.65 15.79 -13.63
CA GLY A 152 12.95 16.38 -12.32
C GLY A 152 12.72 15.42 -11.13
N GLY A 153 12.30 14.17 -11.37
CA GLY A 153 12.06 13.16 -10.35
C GLY A 153 13.33 12.57 -9.73
N LEU A 154 13.16 11.68 -8.75
CA LEU A 154 14.26 10.94 -8.12
C LEU A 154 14.58 9.62 -8.84
N GLY A 155 13.67 9.13 -9.70
CA GLY A 155 13.88 7.95 -10.53
C GLY A 155 13.60 6.61 -9.84
N PHE A 156 12.91 6.56 -8.71
CA PHE A 156 12.42 5.31 -8.14
C PHE A 156 11.28 4.73 -8.98
N ASN A 157 11.07 3.41 -8.92
CA ASN A 157 9.88 2.79 -9.50
C ASN A 157 8.66 3.03 -8.62
N TYR A 158 8.82 2.95 -7.30
CA TYR A 158 7.73 3.03 -6.34
C TYR A 158 8.09 3.86 -5.12
N LYS A 159 7.06 4.43 -4.51
CA LYS A 159 7.09 5.08 -3.19
C LYS A 159 6.10 4.39 -2.25
N TRP A 160 6.48 4.12 -1.01
CA TRP A 160 5.55 3.67 0.01
C TRP A 160 4.56 4.79 0.35
N ASN A 161 3.26 4.46 0.38
CA ASN A 161 2.20 5.42 0.72
C ASN A 161 1.95 5.43 2.23
N MET A 162 2.81 6.13 2.96
CA MET A 162 2.73 6.20 4.43
C MET A 162 1.49 6.97 4.89
N GLY A 163 1.01 7.95 4.12
CA GLY A 163 -0.24 8.68 4.38
C GLY A 163 -1.44 7.75 4.34
N TRP A 164 -1.61 6.99 3.26
CA TRP A 164 -2.66 5.99 3.12
C TRP A 164 -2.62 4.95 4.26
N MET A 165 -1.43 4.49 4.62
CA MET A 165 -1.24 3.50 5.68
C MET A 165 -1.69 4.05 7.04
N ASN A 166 -1.21 5.24 7.43
CA ASN A 166 -1.57 5.86 8.70
C ASN A 166 -3.07 6.14 8.81
N ASP A 167 -3.66 6.71 7.76
CA ASP A 167 -5.09 7.04 7.74
C ASP A 167 -5.96 5.77 7.77
N THR A 168 -5.56 4.74 7.01
CA THR A 168 -6.25 3.44 7.00
C THR A 168 -6.22 2.80 8.39
N LEU A 169 -5.05 2.72 9.02
CA LEU A 169 -4.93 2.12 10.35
C LEU A 169 -5.73 2.90 11.39
N LYS A 170 -5.63 4.23 11.39
CA LYS A 170 -6.41 5.08 12.29
C LYS A 170 -7.91 4.83 12.12
N PHE A 171 -8.43 4.77 10.89
CA PHE A 171 -9.83 4.49 10.62
C PHE A 171 -10.27 3.11 11.13
N PHE A 172 -9.48 2.06 10.88
CA PHE A 172 -9.86 0.70 11.27
C PHE A 172 -9.64 0.40 12.75
N GLU A 173 -8.76 1.13 13.45
CA GLU A 173 -8.60 1.07 14.91
C GLU A 173 -9.76 1.70 15.66
N GLU A 174 -10.51 2.57 15.01
CA GLU A 174 -11.63 3.27 15.64
C GLU A 174 -12.85 2.36 15.81
N ASP A 175 -13.59 2.56 16.91
CA ASP A 175 -14.87 1.87 17.10
C ASP A 175 -15.82 2.21 15.95
N PRO A 176 -16.45 1.20 15.31
CA PRO A 176 -17.33 1.42 14.18
C PRO A 176 -18.43 2.46 14.36
N VAL A 177 -18.85 2.71 15.60
CA VAL A 177 -19.85 3.74 15.93
C VAL A 177 -19.39 5.15 15.55
N TYR A 178 -18.09 5.42 15.57
CA TYR A 178 -17.51 6.75 15.28
C TYR A 178 -17.03 6.91 13.84
N ARG A 179 -16.90 5.84 13.07
CA ARG A 179 -16.36 5.85 11.68
C ARG A 179 -17.12 6.74 10.72
N HIS A 180 -18.40 6.96 10.99
CA HIS A 180 -19.23 7.88 10.21
C HIS A 180 -18.61 9.28 10.04
N SER A 181 -18.03 9.83 11.11
CA SER A 181 -17.40 11.15 11.07
C SER A 181 -16.00 11.15 10.46
N ASP A 182 -15.38 9.99 10.33
CA ASP A 182 -13.96 9.83 9.94
C ASP A 182 -13.76 9.14 8.57
N MET A 183 -14.82 9.04 7.76
CA MET A 183 -14.74 8.55 6.40
C MET A 183 -13.70 9.28 5.53
N ASN A 184 -13.41 10.53 5.87
CA ASN A 184 -12.37 11.33 5.23
C ASN A 184 -10.97 10.72 5.36
N LEU A 185 -10.68 9.93 6.40
CA LEU A 185 -9.42 9.20 6.54
C LEU A 185 -9.19 8.22 5.36
N LEU A 186 -10.25 7.61 4.85
CA LEU A 186 -10.15 6.76 3.67
C LEU A 186 -10.26 7.55 2.35
N THR A 187 -11.23 8.48 2.28
CA THR A 187 -11.55 9.16 1.02
C THR A 187 -10.49 10.18 0.61
N PHE A 188 -9.75 10.77 1.56
CA PHE A 188 -8.66 11.71 1.26
C PHE A 188 -7.58 11.08 0.38
N SER A 189 -7.31 9.80 0.54
CA SER A 189 -6.29 9.10 -0.26
C SER A 189 -6.61 9.05 -1.76
N PHE A 190 -7.88 9.15 -2.15
CA PHE A 190 -8.27 9.24 -3.57
C PHE A 190 -7.80 10.53 -4.24
N MET A 191 -7.58 11.62 -3.48
CA MET A 191 -7.14 12.90 -4.02
C MET A 191 -5.71 12.85 -4.56
N TYR A 192 -4.89 11.93 -4.08
CA TYR A 192 -3.47 11.86 -4.44
C TYR A 192 -3.01 10.48 -4.95
N MET A 193 -3.92 9.52 -5.09
CA MET A 193 -3.61 8.11 -5.41
C MET A 193 -2.78 7.92 -6.69
N TYR A 194 -2.74 8.92 -7.58
CA TYR A 194 -1.98 8.88 -8.83
C TYR A 194 -0.81 9.88 -8.88
N ASN A 195 -0.50 10.56 -7.76
CA ASN A 195 0.62 11.50 -7.74
C ASN A 195 1.98 10.80 -7.82
N GLU A 196 2.05 9.56 -7.36
CA GLU A 196 3.23 8.69 -7.39
C GLU A 196 2.82 7.26 -7.76
N GLN A 197 3.79 6.43 -8.10
CA GLN A 197 3.57 4.99 -8.20
C GLN A 197 3.67 4.39 -6.80
N PHE A 198 2.53 4.14 -6.16
CA PHE A 198 2.49 3.77 -4.76
C PHE A 198 2.56 2.27 -4.50
N VAL A 199 3.23 1.93 -3.38
CA VAL A 199 3.03 0.68 -2.62
C VAL A 199 2.21 1.01 -1.39
N LEU A 200 1.22 0.20 -1.06
CA LEU A 200 0.34 0.33 0.09
C LEU A 200 0.88 -0.55 1.24
N PRO A 201 1.69 0.00 2.16
CA PRO A 201 2.40 -0.82 3.12
C PRO A 201 1.56 -1.08 4.37
N PHE A 202 1.50 -2.36 4.77
CA PHE A 202 1.39 -2.76 6.16
C PHE A 202 2.67 -3.52 6.47
N SER A 203 3.72 -2.79 6.88
CA SER A 203 5.08 -3.30 7.06
C SER A 203 5.35 -3.75 8.50
N HIS A 204 6.61 -4.08 8.79
CA HIS A 204 7.06 -4.40 10.14
C HIS A 204 6.88 -3.23 11.11
N ASP A 205 7.05 -1.98 10.63
CA ASP A 205 6.98 -0.79 11.47
C ASP A 205 5.60 -0.57 12.10
N GLU A 206 4.53 -1.04 11.46
CA GLU A 206 3.17 -0.92 11.98
C GLU A 206 2.84 -1.95 13.05
N VAL A 207 3.66 -3.00 13.21
CA VAL A 207 3.35 -4.17 14.05
C VAL A 207 4.44 -4.51 15.06
N VAL A 208 5.28 -3.56 15.46
CA VAL A 208 6.42 -3.71 16.36
C VAL A 208 6.45 -2.59 17.42
N HIS A 209 7.24 -2.77 18.47
CA HIS A 209 7.52 -1.75 19.49
C HIS A 209 6.29 -1.17 20.22
N GLY A 210 5.35 -2.05 20.60
CA GLY A 210 4.15 -1.66 21.34
C GLY A 210 3.02 -1.12 20.47
N LYS A 211 3.17 -1.19 19.13
CA LYS A 211 2.13 -0.75 18.18
C LYS A 211 1.01 -1.76 17.95
N LYS A 212 1.09 -2.96 18.55
CA LYS A 212 0.18 -4.10 18.35
C LYS A 212 0.28 -4.72 16.95
N SER A 213 -0.20 -5.97 16.78
CA SER A 213 -0.40 -6.55 15.44
C SER A 213 -1.59 -5.91 14.73
N LEU A 214 -1.73 -6.11 13.41
CA LEU A 214 -2.91 -5.64 12.67
C LEU A 214 -4.21 -6.21 13.26
N MET A 215 -4.20 -7.47 13.67
CA MET A 215 -5.36 -8.12 14.31
C MET A 215 -5.70 -7.48 15.65
N HIS A 216 -4.70 -7.21 16.49
CA HIS A 216 -4.89 -6.64 17.83
C HIS A 216 -5.32 -5.15 17.78
N LYS A 217 -5.09 -4.47 16.66
CA LYS A 217 -5.57 -3.10 16.42
C LYS A 217 -7.08 -3.04 16.19
N MET A 218 -7.67 -4.12 15.68
CA MET A 218 -9.10 -4.13 15.35
C MET A 218 -9.98 -4.09 16.59
N PRO A 219 -10.99 -3.21 16.65
CA PRO A 219 -11.90 -3.07 17.78
C PRO A 219 -12.94 -4.21 17.85
N GLY A 220 -13.56 -4.35 18.99
CA GLY A 220 -14.66 -5.27 19.23
C GLY A 220 -14.21 -6.62 19.76
N ASP A 221 -15.16 -7.57 19.76
CA ASP A 221 -14.87 -8.95 20.09
C ASP A 221 -14.09 -9.68 18.99
N ARG A 222 -13.68 -10.90 19.24
CA ARG A 222 -12.85 -11.68 18.33
C ARG A 222 -13.47 -11.83 16.93
N TYR A 223 -14.78 -12.02 16.83
CA TYR A 223 -15.47 -12.12 15.55
C TYR A 223 -15.38 -10.80 14.76
N ASN A 224 -15.70 -9.70 15.42
CA ASN A 224 -15.66 -8.36 14.84
C ASN A 224 -14.24 -7.96 14.45
N GLN A 225 -13.23 -8.34 15.23
CA GLN A 225 -11.82 -8.13 14.88
C GLN A 225 -11.45 -8.80 13.55
N PHE A 226 -11.83 -10.07 13.36
CA PHE A 226 -11.60 -10.76 12.08
C PHE A 226 -12.42 -10.17 10.93
N ALA A 227 -13.67 -9.77 11.15
CA ALA A 227 -14.50 -9.14 10.14
C ALA A 227 -13.89 -7.80 9.68
N ASN A 228 -13.43 -6.97 10.63
CA ASN A 228 -12.71 -5.74 10.33
C ASN A 228 -11.44 -6.00 9.53
N LEU A 229 -10.62 -6.96 9.96
CA LEU A 229 -9.35 -7.28 9.30
C LEU A 229 -9.59 -7.74 7.86
N ARG A 230 -10.60 -8.58 7.62
CA ARG A 230 -10.99 -8.98 6.26
C ARG A 230 -11.39 -7.78 5.39
N THR A 231 -12.18 -6.87 5.95
CA THR A 231 -12.64 -5.67 5.24
C THR A 231 -11.46 -4.73 4.93
N MET A 232 -10.54 -4.53 5.88
CA MET A 232 -9.31 -3.75 5.69
C MET A 232 -8.44 -4.36 4.57
N TYR A 233 -8.33 -5.70 4.50
CA TYR A 233 -7.53 -6.32 3.43
C TYR A 233 -8.21 -6.22 2.06
N VAL A 234 -9.55 -6.26 1.98
CA VAL A 234 -10.23 -5.93 0.72
C VAL A 234 -9.94 -4.49 0.31
N TRP A 235 -10.00 -3.54 1.25
CA TRP A 235 -9.62 -2.15 0.99
C TRP A 235 -8.21 -2.05 0.45
N GLN A 236 -7.21 -2.66 1.10
CA GLN A 236 -5.83 -2.66 0.62
C GLN A 236 -5.71 -3.29 -0.78
N MET A 237 -6.30 -4.47 -1.00
CA MET A 237 -6.13 -5.23 -2.25
C MET A 237 -6.85 -4.59 -3.44
N THR A 238 -7.83 -3.76 -3.20
CA THR A 238 -8.61 -3.13 -4.27
C THR A 238 -8.30 -1.65 -4.50
N PHE A 239 -7.69 -0.95 -3.53
CA PHE A 239 -7.21 0.42 -3.72
C PHE A 239 -6.06 0.46 -4.74
N PRO A 240 -5.92 1.51 -5.59
CA PRO A 240 -4.80 1.63 -6.53
C PRO A 240 -3.43 1.61 -5.87
N GLY A 241 -2.48 0.89 -6.45
CA GLY A 241 -1.12 0.72 -5.96
C GLY A 241 -0.74 -0.74 -5.68
N LYS A 242 0.55 -1.01 -5.47
CA LYS A 242 1.06 -2.35 -5.14
C LYS A 242 0.86 -2.66 -3.66
N LYS A 243 0.86 -3.93 -3.30
CA LYS A 243 0.47 -4.40 -1.96
C LYS A 243 1.67 -4.87 -1.17
N LEU A 244 1.75 -4.48 0.09
CA LEU A 244 2.72 -4.99 1.04
C LEU A 244 2.00 -5.41 2.31
N LEU A 245 2.11 -6.67 2.67
CA LEU A 245 1.57 -7.24 3.90
C LEU A 245 2.70 -7.94 4.65
N PHE A 246 2.93 -7.54 5.90
CA PHE A 246 3.98 -8.13 6.72
C PHE A 246 3.63 -9.56 7.15
N MET A 247 4.65 -10.42 7.21
CA MET A 247 4.53 -11.83 7.58
C MET A 247 3.82 -12.03 8.91
N GLY A 248 2.96 -13.07 8.99
CA GLY A 248 2.10 -13.36 10.15
C GLY A 248 0.73 -12.69 10.08
N SER A 249 0.62 -11.59 9.33
CA SER A 249 -0.65 -10.89 9.13
C SER A 249 -1.64 -11.70 8.29
N GLU A 250 -1.16 -12.66 7.48
CA GLU A 250 -1.98 -13.50 6.59
C GLU A 250 -3.00 -14.36 7.33
N TRP A 251 -2.68 -14.73 8.57
CA TRP A 251 -3.61 -15.48 9.43
C TRP A 251 -4.12 -14.67 10.61
N GLY A 252 -3.82 -13.37 10.66
CA GLY A 252 -4.24 -12.52 11.76
C GLY A 252 -3.54 -12.86 13.07
N GLN A 253 -2.20 -13.02 13.03
CA GLN A 253 -1.39 -13.19 14.23
C GLN A 253 -1.76 -12.13 15.27
N PHE A 254 -2.05 -12.55 16.50
CA PHE A 254 -2.51 -11.63 17.54
C PHE A 254 -1.39 -10.86 18.21
N LEU A 255 -0.25 -11.50 18.48
CA LEU A 255 0.92 -10.83 19.06
C LEU A 255 1.62 -9.98 18.00
N GLU A 256 2.13 -8.83 18.43
CA GLU A 256 2.99 -8.02 17.56
C GLU A 256 4.28 -8.77 17.21
N TRP A 257 4.93 -8.37 16.14
CA TRP A 257 6.16 -9.00 15.69
C TRP A 257 7.30 -8.77 16.70
N ARG A 258 8.12 -9.80 16.87
CA ARG A 258 9.30 -9.82 17.71
C ARG A 258 10.47 -10.39 16.92
N ASP A 259 11.51 -9.60 16.72
CA ASP A 259 12.70 -9.97 15.92
C ASP A 259 13.52 -11.11 16.52
N TRP A 260 13.37 -11.36 17.83
CA TRP A 260 14.06 -12.41 18.57
C TRP A 260 13.31 -13.75 18.68
N SER A 261 12.15 -13.85 18.06
CA SER A 261 11.32 -15.07 18.08
C SER A 261 10.74 -15.39 16.71
N GLU A 262 10.38 -16.63 16.49
CA GLU A 262 9.59 -17.02 15.33
C GLU A 262 8.15 -16.46 15.38
N LEU A 263 7.46 -16.51 14.25
CA LEU A 263 6.06 -16.14 14.17
C LEU A 263 5.17 -17.09 15.01
N GLU A 264 4.01 -16.62 15.43
CA GLU A 264 3.06 -17.40 16.23
C GLU A 264 2.34 -18.45 15.38
N TRP A 265 3.10 -19.43 14.87
CA TRP A 265 2.55 -20.53 14.07
C TRP A 265 1.48 -21.34 14.80
N VAL A 266 1.48 -21.29 16.14
CA VAL A 266 0.49 -21.93 16.99
C VAL A 266 -0.92 -21.38 16.76
N ASP A 267 -1.05 -20.13 16.38
CA ASP A 267 -2.32 -19.47 16.07
C ASP A 267 -3.10 -20.18 14.96
N LEU A 268 -2.39 -20.84 14.02
CA LEU A 268 -3.03 -21.59 12.93
C LEU A 268 -3.81 -22.83 13.41
N LYS A 269 -3.66 -23.24 14.68
CA LYS A 269 -4.51 -24.28 15.30
C LYS A 269 -5.90 -23.75 15.64
N ASP A 270 -6.04 -22.43 15.78
CA ASP A 270 -7.35 -21.80 15.98
C ASP A 270 -8.11 -21.76 14.65
N PRO A 271 -9.37 -22.23 14.61
CA PRO A 271 -10.15 -22.26 13.37
C PRO A 271 -10.34 -20.89 12.72
N MET A 272 -10.42 -19.80 13.49
CA MET A 272 -10.60 -18.45 12.93
C MET A 272 -9.34 -17.96 12.23
N ASN A 273 -8.15 -18.19 12.81
CA ASN A 273 -6.87 -17.85 12.18
C ASN A 273 -6.65 -18.68 10.91
N HIS A 274 -7.00 -19.97 10.93
CA HIS A 274 -6.92 -20.82 9.73
C HIS A 274 -7.86 -20.34 8.61
N LYS A 275 -9.08 -19.92 8.97
CA LYS A 275 -10.03 -19.33 8.02
C LYS A 275 -9.57 -17.97 7.50
N MET A 276 -8.91 -17.16 8.33
CA MET A 276 -8.29 -15.90 7.90
C MET A 276 -7.17 -16.16 6.89
N GLN A 277 -6.32 -17.16 7.12
CA GLN A 277 -5.31 -17.57 6.15
C GLN A 277 -5.94 -18.00 4.81
N THR A 278 -7.03 -18.77 4.87
CA THR A 278 -7.80 -19.17 3.69
C THR A 278 -8.36 -17.96 2.94
N PHE A 279 -8.89 -16.98 3.68
CA PHE A 279 -9.35 -15.69 3.12
C PHE A 279 -8.23 -14.95 2.40
N THR A 280 -7.09 -14.74 3.06
CA THR A 280 -5.94 -14.02 2.51
C THR A 280 -5.39 -14.72 1.27
N LYS A 281 -5.28 -16.04 1.31
CA LYS A 281 -4.91 -16.85 0.14
C LYS A 281 -5.86 -16.63 -1.04
N THR A 282 -7.17 -16.64 -0.78
CA THR A 282 -8.21 -16.43 -1.79
C THR A 282 -8.13 -15.01 -2.36
N LEU A 283 -7.96 -14.01 -1.50
CA LEU A 283 -7.86 -12.62 -1.90
C LEU A 283 -6.61 -12.35 -2.76
N ASN A 284 -5.46 -12.93 -2.38
CA ASN A 284 -4.23 -12.88 -3.18
C ASN A 284 -4.43 -13.53 -4.56
N HIS A 285 -5.11 -14.67 -4.62
CA HIS A 285 -5.41 -15.35 -5.88
C HIS A 285 -6.36 -14.51 -6.76
N ILE A 286 -7.36 -13.88 -6.16
CA ILE A 286 -8.23 -12.93 -6.88
C ILE A 286 -7.39 -11.78 -7.44
N TYR A 287 -6.55 -11.14 -6.62
CA TYR A 287 -5.72 -10.02 -7.03
C TYR A 287 -4.84 -10.38 -8.23
N THR A 288 -4.11 -11.48 -8.17
CA THR A 288 -3.19 -11.89 -9.25
C THR A 288 -3.90 -12.27 -10.55
N ASN A 289 -5.13 -12.81 -10.47
CA ASN A 289 -5.89 -13.29 -11.62
C ASN A 289 -6.95 -12.30 -12.15
N ARG A 290 -7.09 -11.13 -11.52
CA ARG A 290 -8.03 -10.08 -11.96
C ARG A 290 -7.28 -8.84 -12.44
N PRO A 291 -7.04 -8.71 -13.76
CA PRO A 291 -6.28 -7.59 -14.32
C PRO A 291 -6.84 -6.21 -13.95
N SER A 292 -8.16 -6.09 -13.79
CA SER A 292 -8.80 -4.85 -13.32
C SER A 292 -8.32 -4.36 -11.95
N LEU A 293 -7.73 -5.21 -11.12
CA LEU A 293 -7.20 -4.82 -9.80
C LEU A 293 -5.76 -4.28 -9.83
N TRP A 294 -5.03 -4.46 -10.95
CA TRP A 294 -3.60 -4.09 -10.99
C TRP A 294 -3.09 -3.49 -12.32
N GLN A 295 -3.75 -3.74 -13.47
CA GLN A 295 -3.24 -3.28 -14.77
C GLN A 295 -3.16 -1.77 -14.94
N GLN A 296 -4.04 -1.04 -14.25
CA GLN A 296 -4.16 0.42 -14.33
C GLN A 296 -4.01 1.06 -12.94
N ASP A 297 -3.15 0.51 -12.09
CA ASP A 297 -2.92 1.02 -10.72
C ASP A 297 -2.41 2.46 -10.69
N HIS A 298 -1.77 2.91 -11.77
CA HIS A 298 -1.14 4.23 -11.83
C HIS A 298 -1.78 5.14 -12.89
N GLU A 299 -2.94 4.71 -13.41
CA GLU A 299 -3.65 5.43 -14.46
C GLU A 299 -4.99 5.98 -13.95
N PRO A 300 -5.31 7.27 -14.17
CA PRO A 300 -6.58 7.85 -13.72
C PRO A 300 -7.83 7.09 -14.21
N LEU A 301 -7.73 6.44 -15.38
CA LEU A 301 -8.81 5.61 -15.92
C LEU A 301 -8.99 4.26 -15.20
N GLY A 302 -8.05 3.89 -14.33
CA GLY A 302 -8.07 2.61 -13.60
C GLY A 302 -9.07 2.54 -12.46
N THR A 303 -9.59 3.68 -11.99
CA THR A 303 -10.53 3.71 -10.86
C THR A 303 -11.59 4.78 -11.07
N LYS A 304 -12.85 4.43 -10.81
CA LYS A 304 -13.95 5.38 -10.73
C LYS A 304 -14.61 5.26 -9.36
N ILE A 305 -14.57 6.33 -8.59
CA ILE A 305 -15.26 6.40 -7.30
C ILE A 305 -16.75 6.60 -7.60
N THR A 306 -17.61 5.77 -7.01
CA THR A 306 -19.03 5.85 -7.19
C THR A 306 -19.76 6.34 -5.95
N MET A 307 -19.38 5.84 -4.76
CA MET A 307 -19.95 6.28 -3.48
C MET A 307 -18.79 6.49 -2.50
N ALA A 308 -18.51 7.72 -2.12
CA ALA A 308 -17.51 8.07 -1.12
C ALA A 308 -18.04 9.00 -0.01
N ASP A 309 -19.18 9.58 -0.23
CA ASP A 309 -19.89 10.54 0.63
C ASP A 309 -21.08 9.93 1.39
N GLU A 310 -21.39 8.65 1.13
CA GLU A 310 -22.36 7.92 1.93
C GLU A 310 -21.78 7.53 3.28
N PRO A 311 -22.53 7.74 4.37
CA PRO A 311 -22.06 7.31 5.69
C PRO A 311 -21.89 5.79 5.75
N ASP A 312 -20.81 5.35 6.38
CA ASP A 312 -20.54 3.96 6.73
C ASP A 312 -20.26 3.00 5.55
N VAL A 313 -20.42 3.44 4.32
CA VAL A 313 -20.23 2.59 3.13
C VAL A 313 -19.40 3.29 2.07
N MET A 314 -18.76 2.51 1.24
CA MET A 314 -17.99 3.01 0.10
C MET A 314 -18.17 2.08 -1.10
N SER A 315 -18.25 2.65 -2.29
CA SER A 315 -18.21 1.88 -3.52
C SER A 315 -17.37 2.59 -4.58
N TYR A 316 -16.61 1.79 -5.33
CA TYR A 316 -15.82 2.24 -6.48
C TYR A 316 -15.64 1.10 -7.47
N ILE A 317 -15.23 1.45 -8.68
CA ILE A 317 -15.02 0.49 -9.77
C ILE A 317 -13.54 0.52 -10.15
N ARG A 318 -12.93 -0.65 -10.21
CA ARG A 318 -11.59 -0.85 -10.74
C ARG A 318 -11.69 -1.37 -12.17
N TYR A 319 -10.97 -0.74 -13.09
CA TYR A 319 -10.98 -1.09 -14.51
C TYR A 319 -9.66 -1.72 -14.95
N GLY A 320 -9.74 -2.77 -15.75
CA GLY A 320 -8.64 -3.28 -16.56
C GLY A 320 -8.48 -2.49 -17.86
N LYS A 321 -7.50 -2.89 -18.68
CA LYS A 321 -7.30 -2.29 -20.01
C LYS A 321 -8.41 -2.65 -21.01
N GLN A 322 -9.08 -3.76 -20.82
CA GLN A 322 -10.20 -4.17 -21.64
C GLN A 322 -11.50 -3.59 -21.09
N LYS A 323 -12.37 -3.08 -21.97
CA LYS A 323 -13.60 -2.37 -21.60
C LYS A 323 -14.52 -3.17 -20.69
N ASP A 324 -14.58 -4.49 -20.86
CA ASP A 324 -15.47 -5.38 -20.11
C ASP A 324 -14.79 -6.01 -18.88
N ASP A 325 -13.50 -5.71 -18.67
CA ASP A 325 -12.77 -6.15 -17.48
C ASP A 325 -12.80 -5.06 -16.40
N PHE A 326 -13.74 -5.20 -15.49
CA PHE A 326 -13.83 -4.36 -14.31
C PHE A 326 -14.29 -5.16 -13.08
N THR A 327 -13.98 -4.62 -11.92
CA THR A 327 -14.41 -5.12 -10.62
C THR A 327 -15.08 -4.01 -9.83
N VAL A 328 -16.31 -4.22 -9.41
CA VAL A 328 -17.05 -3.31 -8.52
C VAL A 328 -16.76 -3.72 -7.09
N VAL A 329 -16.35 -2.76 -6.28
CA VAL A 329 -16.04 -2.91 -4.86
C VAL A 329 -17.13 -2.23 -4.05
N ALA A 330 -17.69 -2.92 -3.08
CA ALA A 330 -18.63 -2.35 -2.11
C ALA A 330 -18.20 -2.73 -0.70
N LEU A 331 -18.03 -1.74 0.16
CA LEU A 331 -17.50 -1.86 1.52
C LEU A 331 -18.52 -1.31 2.52
N ASN A 332 -18.72 -2.03 3.62
CA ASN A 332 -19.54 -1.60 4.75
C ASN A 332 -18.67 -1.64 6.02
N PHE A 333 -18.51 -0.49 6.66
CA PHE A 333 -17.59 -0.31 7.78
C PHE A 333 -18.25 -0.40 9.15
N VAL A 334 -19.56 -0.68 9.22
CA VAL A 334 -20.33 -0.75 10.47
C VAL A 334 -20.94 -2.12 10.69
N PRO A 335 -21.24 -2.51 11.95
CA PRO A 335 -21.77 -3.83 12.27
C PRO A 335 -23.29 -3.94 11.99
N VAL A 336 -23.77 -3.28 10.94
CA VAL A 336 -25.16 -3.31 10.51
C VAL A 336 -25.22 -3.73 9.05
N GLN A 337 -25.88 -4.88 8.77
CA GLN A 337 -26.14 -5.33 7.41
C GLN A 337 -27.04 -4.31 6.66
N LYS A 338 -26.73 -4.05 5.42
CA LYS A 338 -27.56 -3.20 4.55
C LYS A 338 -28.35 -4.10 3.58
N ASP A 339 -29.64 -4.26 3.84
CA ASP A 339 -30.54 -4.98 2.95
C ASP A 339 -30.97 -4.06 1.79
N HIS A 340 -31.19 -4.66 0.61
CA HIS A 340 -31.58 -3.90 -0.60
C HIS A 340 -30.64 -2.72 -0.92
N PHE A 341 -29.34 -2.89 -0.68
CA PHE A 341 -28.35 -1.85 -0.95
C PHE A 341 -28.09 -1.74 -2.45
N ARG A 342 -28.17 -0.51 -3.00
CA ARG A 342 -27.97 -0.26 -4.42
C ARG A 342 -26.51 0.04 -4.70
N VAL A 343 -25.83 -0.86 -5.41
CA VAL A 343 -24.45 -0.67 -5.85
C VAL A 343 -24.44 -0.19 -7.30
N PRO A 344 -23.86 0.99 -7.59
CA PRO A 344 -23.76 1.51 -8.95
C PRO A 344 -22.89 0.63 -9.83
N VAL A 345 -23.31 0.42 -11.09
CA VAL A 345 -22.54 -0.35 -12.08
C VAL A 345 -22.57 0.31 -13.45
N PRO A 346 -21.49 0.18 -14.26
CA PRO A 346 -21.35 0.93 -15.51
C PRO A 346 -22.18 0.37 -16.67
N SER A 347 -22.78 -0.80 -16.53
CA SER A 347 -23.47 -1.48 -17.63
C SER A 347 -24.64 -2.32 -17.14
N LEU A 348 -25.63 -2.48 -18.01
CA LEU A 348 -26.68 -3.49 -17.83
C LEU A 348 -26.12 -4.90 -18.01
N GLY A 349 -26.81 -5.89 -17.48
CA GLY A 349 -26.45 -7.29 -17.63
C GLY A 349 -26.55 -8.08 -16.34
N THR A 350 -25.90 -9.24 -16.34
CA THR A 350 -25.80 -10.09 -15.16
C THR A 350 -24.39 -10.03 -14.57
N TYR A 351 -24.32 -10.11 -13.25
CA TYR A 351 -23.11 -10.02 -12.45
C TYR A 351 -23.01 -11.20 -11.48
N THR A 352 -21.82 -11.44 -11.00
CA THR A 352 -21.54 -12.47 -9.98
C THR A 352 -20.78 -11.83 -8.82
N ILE A 353 -21.09 -12.23 -7.59
CA ILE A 353 -20.28 -11.93 -6.43
C ILE A 353 -19.06 -12.87 -6.47
N LEU A 354 -17.89 -12.28 -6.71
CA LEU A 354 -16.62 -12.98 -6.75
C LEU A 354 -16.10 -13.28 -5.34
N LEU A 355 -16.28 -12.33 -4.41
CA LEU A 355 -15.90 -12.43 -3.01
C LEU A 355 -16.98 -11.81 -2.13
N ASN A 356 -17.31 -12.49 -1.05
CA ASN A 356 -18.02 -11.96 0.10
C ASN A 356 -17.19 -12.28 1.33
N THR A 357 -16.73 -11.24 2.06
CA THR A 357 -15.88 -11.39 3.25
C THR A 357 -16.54 -12.18 4.37
N GLU A 358 -17.87 -12.22 4.39
CA GLU A 358 -18.68 -12.94 5.40
C GLU A 358 -19.01 -14.39 5.02
N ASN A 359 -18.36 -14.94 3.99
CA ASN A 359 -18.49 -16.37 3.68
C ASN A 359 -18.03 -17.23 4.89
N LEU A 360 -18.74 -18.33 5.11
CA LEU A 360 -18.43 -19.32 6.16
C LEU A 360 -17.00 -19.86 6.09
N ASP A 361 -16.46 -20.00 4.87
CA ASP A 361 -15.09 -20.47 4.64
C ASP A 361 -14.03 -19.49 5.17
N PHE A 362 -14.40 -18.22 5.34
CA PHE A 362 -13.55 -17.16 5.86
C PHE A 362 -13.83 -16.78 7.31
N GLY A 363 -14.67 -17.56 7.99
CA GLY A 363 -15.07 -17.28 9.37
C GLY A 363 -16.23 -16.30 9.53
N GLY A 364 -16.88 -15.94 8.43
CA GLY A 364 -18.12 -15.18 8.45
C GLY A 364 -19.34 -16.00 8.81
N THR A 365 -20.50 -15.36 8.79
CA THR A 365 -21.80 -15.95 9.16
C THR A 365 -22.77 -16.09 7.98
N TRP A 366 -22.32 -15.80 6.78
CA TRP A 366 -23.16 -15.73 5.60
C TRP A 366 -23.58 -17.10 5.09
N THR A 367 -24.87 -17.38 5.15
CA THR A 367 -25.48 -18.62 4.68
C THR A 367 -26.29 -18.47 3.40
N LYS A 368 -26.56 -17.21 2.97
CA LYS A 368 -27.36 -16.93 1.80
C LYS A 368 -26.47 -16.58 0.61
N TRP A 369 -26.50 -17.40 -0.43
CA TRP A 369 -25.69 -17.16 -1.63
C TRP A 369 -26.54 -16.54 -2.74
N GLN A 370 -26.18 -15.33 -3.16
CA GLN A 370 -26.72 -14.71 -4.37
C GLN A 370 -25.81 -15.04 -5.56
N ALA A 371 -26.11 -16.15 -6.24
CA ALA A 371 -25.23 -16.64 -7.31
C ALA A 371 -25.16 -15.72 -8.55
N THR A 372 -26.21 -14.96 -8.82
CA THR A 372 -26.29 -14.06 -9.99
C THR A 372 -27.13 -12.84 -9.65
N LEU A 373 -26.59 -11.67 -9.94
CA LEU A 373 -27.23 -10.38 -9.79
C LEU A 373 -27.63 -9.86 -11.18
N THR A 374 -28.76 -9.18 -11.29
CA THR A 374 -29.21 -8.54 -12.53
C THR A 374 -29.25 -7.03 -12.34
N ALA A 375 -28.50 -6.30 -13.17
CA ALA A 375 -28.48 -4.85 -13.13
C ALA A 375 -29.82 -4.25 -13.58
N ARG A 376 -30.27 -3.25 -12.82
CA ARG A 376 -31.48 -2.48 -13.13
C ARG A 376 -31.09 -1.14 -13.73
N LEU A 377 -31.82 -0.74 -14.78
CA LEU A 377 -31.63 0.55 -15.44
C LEU A 377 -32.04 1.69 -14.51
N GLY A 378 -31.24 2.73 -14.40
CA GLY A 378 -31.49 3.95 -13.64
C GLY A 378 -30.22 4.62 -13.21
N ASP A 379 -30.16 5.95 -13.28
CA ASP A 379 -29.01 6.72 -12.80
C ASP A 379 -28.87 6.50 -11.29
N HIS A 380 -27.68 6.12 -10.89
CA HIS A 380 -27.33 5.97 -9.49
C HIS A 380 -25.84 6.34 -9.30
N TYR A 381 -25.56 7.44 -8.64
CA TYR A 381 -24.22 8.00 -8.47
C TYR A 381 -23.47 8.19 -9.79
N GLY A 382 -24.18 8.65 -10.84
CA GLY A 382 -23.61 8.89 -12.17
C GLY A 382 -23.33 7.63 -12.99
N GLU A 383 -23.72 6.44 -12.49
CA GLU A 383 -23.71 5.20 -13.27
C GLU A 383 -25.11 4.91 -13.87
N PRO A 384 -25.17 4.34 -15.07
CA PRO A 384 -26.44 4.13 -15.79
C PRO A 384 -27.30 2.99 -15.25
N ALA A 385 -26.74 2.20 -14.34
CA ALA A 385 -27.40 1.03 -13.77
C ALA A 385 -26.94 0.77 -12.32
N TRP A 386 -27.66 -0.08 -11.62
CA TRP A 386 -27.35 -0.48 -10.25
C TRP A 386 -27.75 -1.93 -9.98
N LEU A 387 -27.10 -2.54 -8.99
CA LEU A 387 -27.40 -3.87 -8.49
C LEU A 387 -28.07 -3.77 -7.12
N ASP A 388 -29.09 -4.59 -6.89
CA ASP A 388 -29.70 -4.78 -5.57
C ASP A 388 -28.96 -5.90 -4.83
N VAL A 389 -28.23 -5.56 -3.78
CA VAL A 389 -27.43 -6.51 -3.02
C VAL A 389 -27.76 -6.45 -1.53
N ILE A 390 -27.44 -7.53 -0.83
CA ILE A 390 -27.31 -7.50 0.61
C ILE A 390 -25.83 -7.26 0.91
N LEU A 391 -25.50 -6.09 1.45
CA LEU A 391 -24.14 -5.76 1.82
C LEU A 391 -23.90 -6.18 3.28
N PRO A 392 -22.98 -7.11 3.55
CA PRO A 392 -22.79 -7.67 4.89
C PRO A 392 -22.31 -6.62 5.88
N ALA A 393 -22.61 -6.83 7.16
CA ALA A 393 -22.09 -6.03 8.26
C ALA A 393 -20.56 -6.16 8.34
N MET A 394 -19.85 -5.05 8.55
CA MET A 394 -18.37 -5.02 8.64
C MET A 394 -17.72 -5.90 7.57
N GLY A 395 -18.18 -5.74 6.33
CA GLY A 395 -17.78 -6.63 5.26
C GLY A 395 -17.73 -5.97 3.89
N ALA A 396 -17.28 -6.74 2.93
CA ALA A 396 -17.10 -6.28 1.55
C ALA A 396 -17.57 -7.29 0.53
N LEU A 397 -17.99 -6.77 -0.63
CA LEU A 397 -18.29 -7.54 -1.82
C LEU A 397 -17.36 -7.12 -2.95
N LEU A 398 -16.78 -8.10 -3.65
CA LEU A 398 -16.21 -7.92 -4.98
C LEU A 398 -17.19 -8.50 -6.00
N ILE A 399 -17.64 -7.66 -6.94
CA ILE A 399 -18.65 -8.01 -7.91
C ILE A 399 -18.08 -7.84 -9.31
N VAL A 400 -18.27 -8.83 -10.17
CA VAL A 400 -17.73 -8.84 -11.52
C VAL A 400 -18.81 -9.10 -12.56
N PRO A 401 -18.69 -8.57 -13.78
CA PRO A 401 -19.63 -8.86 -14.85
C PRO A 401 -19.56 -10.35 -15.24
N LYS A 402 -20.72 -10.94 -15.51
CA LYS A 402 -20.88 -12.28 -16.08
C LYS A 402 -21.30 -12.21 -17.54
N LYS A 403 -22.28 -11.37 -17.85
CA LYS A 403 -22.76 -11.12 -19.22
C LYS A 403 -23.29 -9.71 -19.30
N LEU A 404 -22.58 -8.85 -20.02
CA LEU A 404 -22.99 -7.47 -20.22
C LEU A 404 -24.03 -7.32 -21.34
N GLN A 405 -24.85 -6.29 -21.26
CA GLN A 405 -25.83 -5.89 -22.23
C GLN A 405 -25.62 -4.42 -22.61
N PRO A 406 -25.82 -4.05 -23.88
CA PRO A 406 -25.72 -2.65 -24.30
C PRO A 406 -26.77 -1.78 -23.60
N LEU A 407 -26.41 -0.55 -23.29
CA LEU A 407 -27.34 0.46 -22.81
C LEU A 407 -28.32 0.87 -23.95
N PRO A 408 -29.57 1.24 -23.63
CA PRO A 408 -30.48 1.83 -24.59
C PRO A 408 -29.85 3.05 -25.28
N LYS A 409 -30.01 3.18 -26.61
CA LYS A 409 -29.33 4.20 -27.44
C LYS A 409 -29.45 5.64 -26.91
N LYS A 410 -30.60 6.03 -26.32
CA LYS A 410 -30.79 7.37 -25.73
C LYS A 410 -29.86 7.67 -24.53
N LEU A 411 -29.54 6.69 -23.71
CA LEU A 411 -28.72 6.86 -22.54
C LEU A 411 -27.20 6.70 -22.85
N ALA A 412 -26.87 5.97 -23.90
CA ALA A 412 -25.47 5.81 -24.34
C ALA A 412 -24.85 7.14 -24.80
N THR A 413 -25.62 8.07 -25.35
CA THR A 413 -25.15 9.40 -25.78
C THR A 413 -24.96 10.37 -24.62
N GLU A 414 -25.72 10.27 -23.55
CA GLU A 414 -25.62 11.18 -22.39
C GLU A 414 -24.43 10.83 -21.47
N HIS A 415 -24.09 9.55 -21.34
CA HIS A 415 -22.97 9.09 -20.50
C HIS A 415 -21.59 9.25 -21.18
N HIS A 416 -21.52 9.32 -22.52
CA HIS A 416 -20.27 9.60 -23.25
C HIS A 416 -19.84 11.08 -23.23
N GLN A 417 -20.72 12.00 -22.80
CA GLN A 417 -20.46 13.45 -22.79
C GLN A 417 -20.15 14.02 -21.39
N ARG A 418 -20.19 13.22 -20.33
CA ARG A 418 -19.80 13.71 -19.01
C ARG A 418 -18.28 13.57 -18.87
N PRO A 419 -17.53 14.68 -18.64
CA PRO A 419 -16.12 14.59 -18.29
C PRO A 419 -15.96 13.82 -16.96
N ALA A 420 -14.89 13.09 -16.82
CA ALA A 420 -14.50 12.51 -15.54
C ALA A 420 -14.32 13.64 -14.53
N ALA A 421 -15.08 13.59 -13.44
CA ALA A 421 -15.03 14.55 -12.35
C ALA A 421 -13.79 14.32 -11.48
#